data_b3915b884c68f4b2939b700393721651
#
_entry.id   b3915b884c68f4b2939b700393721651
#
_cell.length_a   1.000
_cell.length_b   1.000
_cell.length_c   1.000
_cell.angle_alpha   90.00
_cell.angle_beta   90.00
_cell.angle_gamma   90.00
#
_symmetry.space_group_name_H-M   'P 1'
#
loop_
_entity.id
_entity.type
_entity.pdbx_description
1 polymer ?
#
loop_
_entity_poly.entity_id
_entity_poly.type
_entity_poly.pdbx_seq_one_letter_code
_entity_poly.pdbx_strand_id
1 'polypeptide(L)'
;FEIDVLTDVCFGPKNQGLSKEECEAQAKEALQLVGFPEKYYHQSPFELSGGQKRRVAIAGILAMHPKVLVLDEPTAGLDPKGRDEILDQVAQLHEKTGMTVVLVSHSMEDVAKYVDRLIVMNQGEKMLDGTPQEVFRHYKELEAVGLAAPQVTYVMHDLKEKGFEVSADAATVEEAADEIMKCLKQTRKAEREVQA
;
A
#
# COMPACT_ATOMS: atom_id res chain seq x y z
N PHE A 1 8.43 23.02 11.08
CA PHE A 1 9.08 21.98 11.91
C PHE A 1 9.42 22.54 13.26
N GLU A 2 9.17 21.78 14.32
CA GLU A 2 9.52 22.10 15.68
C GLU A 2 11.02 21.80 15.98
N ILE A 3 11.46 22.01 17.23
CA ILE A 3 12.86 21.87 17.64
C ILE A 3 13.36 20.42 17.46
N ASP A 4 12.53 19.44 17.82
CA ASP A 4 12.82 18.03 17.72
C ASP A 4 11.62 17.22 17.23
N VAL A 5 11.85 15.95 16.88
CA VAL A 5 10.85 15.02 16.36
C VAL A 5 9.66 14.86 17.29
N LEU A 6 9.89 14.69 18.61
CA LEU A 6 8.81 14.47 19.56
C LEU A 6 7.89 15.70 19.63
N THR A 7 8.49 16.89 19.69
CA THR A 7 7.73 18.16 19.72
C THR A 7 6.97 18.38 18.40
N ASP A 8 7.57 18.01 17.26
CA ASP A 8 6.92 18.10 15.93
C ASP A 8 5.67 17.21 15.87
N VAL A 9 5.76 15.96 16.36
CA VAL A 9 4.62 15.04 16.42
C VAL A 9 3.54 15.51 17.45
N CYS A 10 3.94 16.19 18.51
CA CYS A 10 3.01 16.78 19.47
C CYS A 10 2.15 17.95 18.90
N PHE A 11 2.52 18.51 17.75
CA PHE A 11 1.84 19.69 17.17
C PHE A 11 0.35 19.44 16.93
N GLY A 12 -0.02 18.26 16.35
CA GLY A 12 -1.41 17.90 16.11
C GLY A 12 -2.24 17.81 17.41
N PRO A 13 -1.87 16.95 18.37
CA PRO A 13 -2.53 16.82 19.68
C PRO A 13 -2.63 18.14 20.43
N LYS A 14 -1.60 18.96 20.40
CA LYS A 14 -1.61 20.30 21.01
C LYS A 14 -2.70 21.21 20.41
N ASN A 15 -2.89 21.17 19.10
CA ASN A 15 -3.95 21.94 18.43
C ASN A 15 -5.36 21.39 18.73
N GLN A 16 -5.47 20.14 19.16
CA GLN A 16 -6.72 19.56 19.67
C GLN A 16 -7.01 19.99 21.13
N GLY A 17 -6.10 20.72 21.78
CA GLY A 17 -6.27 21.24 23.13
C GLY A 17 -5.84 20.30 24.25
N LEU A 18 -5.08 19.25 23.94
CA LEU A 18 -4.55 18.31 24.93
C LEU A 18 -3.46 18.97 25.78
N SER A 19 -3.30 18.49 27.02
CA SER A 19 -2.20 18.86 27.91
C SER A 19 -0.84 18.44 27.34
N LYS A 20 0.24 18.97 27.86
CA LYS A 20 1.59 18.61 27.42
C LYS A 20 1.87 17.12 27.63
N GLU A 21 1.47 16.59 28.77
CA GLU A 21 1.66 15.19 29.13
C GLU A 21 0.89 14.25 28.18
N GLU A 22 -0.35 14.59 27.85
CA GLU A 22 -1.17 13.85 26.90
C GLU A 22 -0.58 13.92 25.48
N CYS A 23 -0.12 15.08 25.02
CA CYS A 23 0.54 15.24 23.74
C CYS A 23 1.80 14.36 23.63
N GLU A 24 2.65 14.37 24.66
CA GLU A 24 3.86 13.52 24.67
C GLU A 24 3.53 12.03 24.69
N ALA A 25 2.51 11.61 25.42
CA ALA A 25 2.07 10.23 25.44
C ALA A 25 1.57 9.76 24.06
N GLN A 26 0.67 10.53 23.43
CA GLN A 26 0.15 10.21 22.10
C GLN A 26 1.24 10.28 21.02
N ALA A 27 2.15 11.23 21.09
CA ALA A 27 3.28 11.32 20.16
C ALA A 27 4.23 10.13 20.26
N LYS A 28 4.55 9.67 21.47
CA LYS A 28 5.39 8.47 21.68
C LYS A 28 4.71 7.21 21.16
N GLU A 29 3.42 7.04 21.45
CA GLU A 29 2.63 5.93 20.92
C GLU A 29 2.65 5.92 19.38
N ALA A 30 2.38 7.07 18.75
CA ALA A 30 2.36 7.20 17.30
C ALA A 30 3.75 6.92 16.68
N LEU A 31 4.83 7.40 17.28
CA LEU A 31 6.20 7.12 16.82
C LEU A 31 6.56 5.64 16.95
N GLN A 32 6.10 4.96 18.00
CA GLN A 32 6.27 3.52 18.15
C GLN A 32 5.47 2.73 17.10
N LEU A 33 4.23 3.15 16.78
CA LEU A 33 3.40 2.53 15.75
C LEU A 33 4.06 2.54 14.37
N VAL A 34 4.75 3.62 14.02
CA VAL A 34 5.50 3.73 12.76
C VAL A 34 6.93 3.17 12.84
N GLY A 35 7.28 2.50 13.93
CA GLY A 35 8.61 1.91 14.12
C GLY A 35 9.75 2.93 14.13
N PHE A 36 9.51 4.15 14.61
CA PHE A 36 10.54 5.17 14.71
C PHE A 36 11.35 5.00 16.00
N PRO A 37 12.70 4.89 15.93
CA PRO A 37 13.52 4.58 17.11
C PRO A 37 13.55 5.72 18.13
N GLU A 38 13.34 5.41 19.40
CA GLU A 38 13.28 6.37 20.52
C GLU A 38 14.54 7.24 20.64
N LYS A 39 15.72 6.70 20.33
CA LYS A 39 16.99 7.43 20.35
C LYS A 39 17.03 8.68 19.47
N TYR A 40 16.10 8.81 18.53
CA TYR A 40 16.00 9.95 17.60
C TYR A 40 14.86 10.93 17.96
N TYR A 41 14.12 10.71 19.04
CA TYR A 41 12.98 11.57 19.41
C TYR A 41 13.37 13.03 19.64
N HIS A 42 14.59 13.27 20.16
CA HIS A 42 15.13 14.60 20.42
C HIS A 42 16.10 15.10 19.33
N GLN A 43 16.14 14.42 18.19
CA GLN A 43 16.90 14.86 17.03
C GLN A 43 16.09 15.87 16.20
N SER A 44 16.80 16.81 15.55
CA SER A 44 16.18 17.75 14.64
C SER A 44 15.52 17.02 13.45
N PRO A 45 14.26 17.33 13.07
CA PRO A 45 13.63 16.76 11.88
C PRO A 45 14.42 17.00 10.59
N PHE A 46 15.23 18.05 10.53
CA PHE A 46 16.06 18.37 9.35
C PHE A 46 17.19 17.36 9.10
N GLU A 47 17.68 16.71 10.15
CA GLU A 47 18.77 15.74 10.08
C GLU A 47 18.33 14.32 9.69
N LEU A 48 17.01 14.11 9.56
CA LEU A 48 16.43 12.83 9.24
C LEU A 48 16.56 12.50 7.74
N SER A 49 16.71 11.20 7.43
CA SER A 49 16.58 10.70 6.07
C SER A 49 15.16 10.89 5.52
N GLY A 50 14.96 10.83 4.20
CA GLY A 50 13.65 10.97 3.57
C GLY A 50 12.59 9.98 4.12
N GLY A 51 12.97 8.71 4.29
CA GLY A 51 12.11 7.69 4.89
C GLY A 51 11.78 7.97 6.36
N GLN A 52 12.75 8.44 7.15
CA GLN A 52 12.53 8.84 8.54
C GLN A 52 11.60 10.05 8.63
N LYS A 53 11.77 11.08 7.79
CA LYS A 53 10.87 12.24 7.73
C LYS A 53 9.44 11.83 7.44
N ARG A 54 9.25 10.88 6.51
CA ARG A 54 7.92 10.37 6.16
C ARG A 54 7.26 9.62 7.32
N ARG A 55 8.01 8.78 8.03
CA ARG A 55 7.51 8.10 9.25
C ARG A 55 7.09 9.10 10.31
N VAL A 56 7.88 10.14 10.55
CA VAL A 56 7.54 11.22 11.50
C VAL A 56 6.29 11.98 11.06
N ALA A 57 6.14 12.28 9.76
CA ALA A 57 4.93 12.93 9.25
C ALA A 57 3.68 12.07 9.44
N ILE A 58 3.76 10.76 9.18
CA ILE A 58 2.65 9.83 9.45
C ILE A 58 2.35 9.79 10.95
N ALA A 59 3.38 9.69 11.83
CA ALA A 59 3.20 9.71 13.28
C ALA A 59 2.50 10.98 13.76
N GLY A 60 2.83 12.14 13.18
CA GLY A 60 2.17 13.42 13.52
C GLY A 60 0.67 13.44 13.25
N ILE A 61 0.23 12.72 12.23
CA ILE A 61 -1.21 12.54 11.95
C ILE A 61 -1.80 11.48 12.87
N LEU A 62 -1.13 10.36 13.08
CA LEU A 62 -1.60 9.27 13.94
C LEU A 62 -1.77 9.69 15.40
N ALA A 63 -0.91 10.58 15.88
CA ALA A 63 -1.00 11.13 17.24
C ALA A 63 -2.32 11.85 17.50
N MET A 64 -3.07 12.24 16.46
CA MET A 64 -4.41 12.82 16.57
C MET A 64 -5.54 11.78 16.62
N HIS A 65 -5.22 10.48 16.61
CA HIS A 65 -6.16 9.35 16.58
C HIS A 65 -7.23 9.48 15.47
N PRO A 66 -6.85 9.65 14.19
CA PRO A 66 -7.80 9.80 13.10
C PRO A 66 -8.58 8.50 12.87
N LYS A 67 -9.85 8.61 12.47
CA LYS A 67 -10.65 7.47 12.01
C LYS A 67 -10.32 7.07 10.56
N VAL A 68 -9.85 8.03 9.77
CA VAL A 68 -9.51 7.87 8.37
C VAL A 68 -8.15 8.51 8.13
N LEU A 69 -7.23 7.77 7.53
CA LEU A 69 -5.93 8.24 7.07
C LEU A 69 -5.92 8.30 5.54
N VAL A 70 -5.70 9.50 4.98
CA VAL A 70 -5.55 9.68 3.53
C VAL A 70 -4.08 9.90 3.23
N LEU A 71 -3.51 9.06 2.37
CA LEU A 71 -2.12 9.11 1.93
C LEU A 71 -2.09 9.37 0.41
N ASP A 72 -1.61 10.54 0.04
CA ASP A 72 -1.45 10.94 -1.36
C ASP A 72 0.00 10.71 -1.78
N GLU A 73 0.21 9.78 -2.74
CA GLU A 73 1.51 9.37 -3.27
C GLU A 73 2.57 9.09 -2.16
N PRO A 74 2.26 8.25 -1.15
CA PRO A 74 3.13 8.09 0.02
C PRO A 74 4.49 7.46 -0.32
N THR A 75 4.64 6.86 -1.49
CA THR A 75 5.88 6.19 -1.93
C THR A 75 6.69 7.00 -2.95
N ALA A 76 6.22 8.19 -3.34
CA ALA A 76 6.90 9.02 -4.33
C ALA A 76 8.34 9.36 -3.90
N GLY A 77 9.30 9.13 -4.82
CA GLY A 77 10.71 9.43 -4.60
C GLY A 77 11.45 8.48 -3.66
N LEU A 78 10.84 7.36 -3.26
CA LEU A 78 11.51 6.30 -2.51
C LEU A 78 12.09 5.24 -3.46
N ASP A 79 13.16 4.58 -3.02
CA ASP A 79 13.64 3.36 -3.62
C ASP A 79 12.66 2.19 -3.37
N PRO A 80 12.74 1.07 -4.10
CA PRO A 80 11.80 -0.04 -3.96
C PRO A 80 11.68 -0.54 -2.51
N LYS A 81 12.80 -0.66 -1.79
CA LYS A 81 12.81 -1.11 -0.41
C LYS A 81 12.09 -0.14 0.54
N GLY A 82 12.37 1.16 0.39
CA GLY A 82 11.71 2.20 1.20
C GLY A 82 10.22 2.29 0.91
N ARG A 83 9.80 2.00 -0.33
CA ARG A 83 8.39 1.89 -0.72
C ARG A 83 7.69 0.76 0.03
N ASP A 84 8.22 -0.46 -0.07
CA ASP A 84 7.66 -1.63 0.62
C ASP A 84 7.61 -1.41 2.13
N GLU A 85 8.68 -0.88 2.74
CA GLU A 85 8.71 -0.60 4.19
C GLU A 85 7.58 0.35 4.63
N ILE A 86 7.27 1.38 3.87
CA ILE A 86 6.20 2.34 4.20
C ILE A 86 4.82 1.70 4.04
N LEU A 87 4.58 0.99 2.93
CA LEU A 87 3.28 0.38 2.66
C LEU A 87 2.99 -0.79 3.62
N ASP A 88 4.00 -1.61 3.94
CA ASP A 88 3.87 -2.67 4.95
C ASP A 88 3.54 -2.08 6.34
N GLN A 89 4.14 -0.94 6.71
CA GLN A 89 3.81 -0.26 7.96
C GLN A 89 2.38 0.28 7.97
N VAL A 90 1.91 0.83 6.85
CA VAL A 90 0.53 1.32 6.72
C VAL A 90 -0.47 0.16 6.79
N ALA A 91 -0.17 -0.96 6.13
CA ALA A 91 -1.00 -2.17 6.20
C ALA A 91 -1.08 -2.72 7.63
N GLN A 92 0.07 -2.85 8.32
CA GLN A 92 0.10 -3.29 9.73
C GLN A 92 -0.66 -2.33 10.66
N LEU A 93 -0.60 -1.02 10.38
CA LEU A 93 -1.35 -0.03 11.14
C LEU A 93 -2.85 -0.21 10.95
N HIS A 94 -3.30 -0.37 9.70
CA HIS A 94 -4.70 -0.67 9.39
C HIS A 94 -5.18 -1.93 10.13
N GLU A 95 -4.44 -3.03 10.06
CA GLU A 95 -4.77 -4.29 10.76
C GLU A 95 -4.87 -4.12 12.28
N LYS A 96 -3.92 -3.38 12.89
CA LYS A 96 -3.88 -3.21 14.35
C LYS A 96 -4.95 -2.29 14.89
N THR A 97 -5.30 -1.24 14.14
CA THR A 97 -6.18 -0.17 14.63
C THR A 97 -7.60 -0.23 14.08
N GLY A 98 -7.82 -0.97 13.00
CA GLY A 98 -9.09 -0.95 12.25
C GLY A 98 -9.39 0.40 11.57
N MET A 99 -8.41 1.29 11.50
CA MET A 99 -8.54 2.60 10.88
C MET A 99 -8.72 2.47 9.37
N THR A 100 -9.62 3.24 8.79
CA THR A 100 -9.76 3.30 7.33
C THR A 100 -8.57 4.01 6.71
N VAL A 101 -7.91 3.37 5.73
CA VAL A 101 -6.82 3.97 4.96
C VAL A 101 -7.29 4.21 3.53
N VAL A 102 -7.10 5.42 3.03
CA VAL A 102 -7.30 5.79 1.63
C VAL A 102 -5.93 6.06 1.03
N LEU A 103 -5.51 5.19 0.10
CA LEU A 103 -4.25 5.31 -0.61
C LEU A 103 -4.52 5.90 -2.00
N VAL A 104 -3.95 7.06 -2.30
CA VAL A 104 -3.91 7.61 -3.65
C VAL A 104 -2.54 7.29 -4.25
N SER A 105 -2.53 6.55 -5.36
CA SER A 105 -1.30 6.13 -6.02
C SER A 105 -1.53 5.90 -7.52
N HIS A 106 -0.47 6.04 -8.30
CA HIS A 106 -0.39 5.62 -9.70
C HIS A 106 0.41 4.32 -9.89
N SER A 107 0.92 3.71 -8.81
CA SER A 107 1.58 2.40 -8.85
C SER A 107 0.55 1.30 -8.79
N MET A 108 0.30 0.65 -9.92
CA MET A 108 -0.69 -0.42 -10.01
C MET A 108 -0.29 -1.66 -9.20
N GLU A 109 1.00 -1.93 -9.09
CA GLU A 109 1.56 -3.02 -8.28
C GLU A 109 1.29 -2.78 -6.79
N ASP A 110 1.50 -1.55 -6.29
CA ASP A 110 1.23 -1.20 -4.89
C ASP A 110 -0.26 -1.33 -4.59
N VAL A 111 -1.11 -0.79 -5.48
CA VAL A 111 -2.56 -0.87 -5.33
C VAL A 111 -3.03 -2.33 -5.36
N ALA A 112 -2.52 -3.15 -6.28
CA ALA A 112 -2.87 -4.57 -6.35
C ALA A 112 -2.55 -5.34 -5.07
N LYS A 113 -1.44 -4.99 -4.40
CA LYS A 113 -0.92 -5.71 -3.24
C LYS A 113 -1.54 -5.27 -1.90
N TYR A 114 -1.86 -3.98 -1.76
CA TYR A 114 -2.13 -3.39 -0.44
C TYR A 114 -3.57 -2.93 -0.21
N VAL A 115 -4.46 -2.94 -1.22
CA VAL A 115 -5.82 -2.46 -1.03
C VAL A 115 -6.87 -3.55 -1.22
N ASP A 116 -7.95 -3.50 -0.45
CA ASP A 116 -9.10 -4.39 -0.57
C ASP A 116 -10.12 -3.89 -1.60
N ARG A 117 -10.14 -2.57 -1.84
CA ARG A 117 -11.06 -1.90 -2.76
C ARG A 117 -10.32 -0.84 -3.56
N LEU A 118 -10.55 -0.85 -4.86
CA LEU A 118 -9.97 0.09 -5.81
C LEU A 118 -11.07 0.93 -6.47
N ILE A 119 -10.90 2.25 -6.42
CA ILE A 119 -11.76 3.20 -7.12
C ILE A 119 -10.91 3.91 -8.17
N VAL A 120 -11.27 3.78 -9.43
CA VAL A 120 -10.62 4.48 -10.54
C VAL A 120 -11.38 5.74 -10.86
N MET A 121 -10.66 6.87 -10.81
CA MET A 121 -11.19 8.19 -11.14
C MET A 121 -10.68 8.63 -12.52
N ASN A 122 -11.58 9.13 -13.36
CA ASN A 122 -11.22 9.75 -14.64
C ASN A 122 -12.04 11.02 -14.84
N GLN A 123 -11.39 12.14 -15.17
CA GLN A 123 -12.01 13.45 -15.42
C GLN A 123 -12.99 13.92 -14.32
N GLY A 124 -12.69 13.59 -13.05
CA GLY A 124 -13.52 13.94 -11.89
C GLY A 124 -14.69 12.99 -11.63
N GLU A 125 -14.87 11.95 -12.44
CA GLU A 125 -15.93 10.96 -12.29
C GLU A 125 -15.38 9.60 -11.88
N LYS A 126 -16.18 8.82 -11.16
CA LYS A 126 -15.85 7.44 -10.81
C LYS A 126 -16.08 6.55 -12.03
N MET A 127 -15.00 5.98 -12.57
CA MET A 127 -15.02 5.11 -13.74
C MET A 127 -15.24 3.64 -13.36
N LEU A 128 -14.43 3.10 -12.44
CA LEU A 128 -14.50 1.72 -11.96
C LEU A 128 -14.47 1.70 -10.43
N ASP A 129 -15.04 0.64 -9.83
CA ASP A 129 -15.11 0.47 -8.39
C ASP A 129 -15.29 -1.03 -8.09
N GLY A 130 -14.37 -1.63 -7.36
CA GLY A 130 -14.38 -3.05 -7.04
C GLY A 130 -13.11 -3.50 -6.32
N THR A 131 -12.91 -4.80 -6.22
CA THR A 131 -11.62 -5.37 -5.80
C THR A 131 -10.56 -5.11 -6.89
N PRO A 132 -9.26 -5.15 -6.55
CA PRO A 132 -8.20 -5.03 -7.55
C PRO A 132 -8.38 -6.02 -8.72
N GLN A 133 -8.72 -7.28 -8.43
CA GLN A 133 -8.95 -8.31 -9.45
C GLN A 133 -10.12 -7.96 -10.38
N GLU A 134 -11.22 -7.44 -9.84
CA GLU A 134 -12.37 -7.02 -10.65
C GLU A 134 -12.01 -5.83 -11.55
N VAL A 135 -11.33 -4.83 -11.00
CA VAL A 135 -10.94 -3.63 -11.75
C VAL A 135 -9.92 -3.94 -12.83
N PHE A 136 -8.91 -4.76 -12.54
CA PHE A 136 -7.86 -5.09 -13.52
C PHE A 136 -8.32 -6.03 -14.65
N ARG A 137 -9.48 -6.70 -14.53
CA ARG A 137 -10.13 -7.36 -15.69
C ARG A 137 -10.45 -6.36 -16.80
N HIS A 138 -10.67 -5.10 -16.45
CA HIS A 138 -10.94 -4.00 -17.38
C HIS A 138 -9.68 -3.30 -17.87
N TYR A 139 -8.54 -4.01 -17.94
CA TYR A 139 -7.24 -3.40 -18.29
C TYR A 139 -7.26 -2.60 -19.59
N LYS A 140 -8.02 -3.03 -20.60
CA LYS A 140 -8.16 -2.30 -21.87
C LYS A 140 -8.89 -0.94 -21.70
N GLU A 141 -9.85 -0.87 -20.78
CA GLU A 141 -10.53 0.38 -20.45
C GLU A 141 -9.61 1.30 -19.66
N LEU A 142 -8.78 0.74 -18.77
CA LEU A 142 -7.75 1.49 -18.05
C LEU A 142 -6.72 2.09 -19.02
N GLU A 143 -6.23 1.31 -19.98
CA GLU A 143 -5.32 1.79 -21.03
C GLU A 143 -5.90 2.92 -21.86
N ALA A 144 -7.19 2.85 -22.19
CA ALA A 144 -7.87 3.89 -22.96
C ALA A 144 -7.88 5.27 -22.27
N VAL A 145 -7.71 5.31 -20.94
CA VAL A 145 -7.59 6.53 -20.12
C VAL A 145 -6.17 6.81 -19.65
N GLY A 146 -5.19 6.08 -20.16
CA GLY A 146 -3.76 6.27 -19.86
C GLY A 146 -3.30 5.63 -18.55
N LEU A 147 -4.08 4.71 -17.98
CA LEU A 147 -3.69 3.89 -16.83
C LEU A 147 -3.23 2.51 -17.30
N ALA A 148 -2.27 1.91 -16.61
CA ALA A 148 -1.87 0.52 -16.86
C ALA A 148 -2.54 -0.41 -15.83
N ALA A 149 -2.57 -1.72 -16.10
CA ALA A 149 -2.75 -2.75 -15.08
C ALA A 149 -1.38 -3.23 -14.58
N PRO A 150 -1.30 -4.01 -13.47
CA PRO A 150 -0.07 -4.67 -13.08
C PRO A 150 0.51 -5.53 -14.22
N GLN A 151 1.84 -5.59 -14.33
CA GLN A 151 2.49 -6.36 -15.42
C GLN A 151 2.04 -7.83 -15.46
N VAL A 152 1.80 -8.41 -14.30
CA VAL A 152 1.32 -9.79 -14.18
C VAL A 152 -0.04 -10.01 -14.83
N THR A 153 -0.93 -9.03 -14.84
CA THR A 153 -2.24 -9.11 -15.49
C THR A 153 -2.08 -9.39 -16.99
N TYR A 154 -1.17 -8.68 -17.66
CA TYR A 154 -0.88 -8.91 -19.09
C TYR A 154 -0.32 -10.29 -19.34
N VAL A 155 0.63 -10.76 -18.52
CA VAL A 155 1.22 -12.09 -18.63
C VAL A 155 0.15 -13.18 -18.51
N MET A 156 -0.76 -13.06 -17.56
CA MET A 156 -1.82 -14.04 -17.34
C MET A 156 -2.84 -14.06 -18.48
N HIS A 157 -3.17 -12.90 -19.04
CA HIS A 157 -4.01 -12.83 -20.24
C HIS A 157 -3.32 -13.47 -21.45
N ASP A 158 -2.03 -13.20 -21.69
CA ASP A 158 -1.27 -13.79 -22.77
C ASP A 158 -1.18 -15.33 -22.65
N LEU A 159 -0.97 -15.85 -21.45
CA LEU A 159 -0.96 -17.29 -21.21
C LEU A 159 -2.32 -17.92 -21.53
N LYS A 160 -3.40 -17.30 -21.12
CA LYS A 160 -4.76 -17.77 -21.41
C LYS A 160 -5.07 -17.75 -22.92
N GLU A 161 -4.67 -16.69 -23.64
CA GLU A 161 -4.81 -16.59 -25.10
C GLU A 161 -4.00 -17.66 -25.84
N LYS A 162 -2.86 -18.08 -25.28
CA LYS A 162 -2.05 -19.19 -25.81
C LYS A 162 -2.58 -20.58 -25.46
N GLY A 163 -3.73 -20.65 -24.78
CA GLY A 163 -4.41 -21.92 -24.49
C GLY A 163 -4.00 -22.58 -23.17
N PHE A 164 -3.26 -21.91 -22.30
CA PHE A 164 -3.00 -22.42 -20.96
C PHE A 164 -4.24 -22.30 -20.07
N GLU A 165 -4.53 -23.32 -19.28
CA GLU A 165 -5.65 -23.33 -18.32
C GLU A 165 -5.29 -22.56 -17.04
N VAL A 166 -5.15 -21.23 -17.15
CA VAL A 166 -4.87 -20.31 -16.05
C VAL A 166 -6.00 -19.29 -15.87
N SER A 167 -6.26 -18.88 -14.63
CA SER A 167 -7.11 -17.72 -14.39
C SER A 167 -6.36 -16.44 -14.77
N ALA A 168 -7.00 -15.55 -15.51
CA ALA A 168 -6.45 -14.24 -15.84
C ALA A 168 -6.72 -13.17 -14.76
N ASP A 169 -7.29 -13.56 -13.62
CA ASP A 169 -7.71 -12.63 -12.56
C ASP A 169 -6.58 -12.26 -11.58
N ALA A 170 -5.41 -12.87 -11.71
CA ALA A 170 -4.28 -12.56 -10.85
C ALA A 170 -3.82 -11.11 -11.02
N ALA A 171 -3.79 -10.39 -9.91
CA ALA A 171 -3.37 -8.99 -9.83
C ALA A 171 -1.97 -8.83 -9.21
N THR A 172 -1.47 -9.86 -8.48
CA THR A 172 -0.14 -9.89 -7.86
C THR A 172 0.73 -10.99 -8.44
N VAL A 173 2.06 -10.86 -8.28
CA VAL A 173 3.03 -11.87 -8.74
C VAL A 173 2.82 -13.20 -8.00
N GLU A 174 2.49 -13.16 -6.74
CA GLU A 174 2.22 -14.33 -5.91
C GLU A 174 1.00 -15.11 -6.42
N GLU A 175 -0.12 -14.39 -6.67
CA GLU A 175 -1.33 -15.00 -7.23
C GLU A 175 -1.07 -15.65 -8.60
N ALA A 176 -0.33 -14.96 -9.47
CA ALA A 176 0.02 -15.50 -10.78
C ALA A 176 0.93 -16.72 -10.70
N ALA A 177 1.93 -16.70 -9.83
CA ALA A 177 2.82 -17.82 -9.59
C ALA A 177 2.03 -19.06 -9.11
N ASP A 178 1.08 -18.87 -8.20
CA ASP A 178 0.24 -19.96 -7.71
C ASP A 178 -0.66 -20.54 -8.82
N GLU A 179 -1.27 -19.71 -9.66
CA GLU A 179 -2.09 -20.16 -10.79
C GLU A 179 -1.26 -20.90 -11.83
N ILE A 180 -0.09 -20.39 -12.20
CA ILE A 180 0.83 -21.07 -13.14
C ILE A 180 1.29 -22.43 -12.57
N MET A 181 1.63 -22.49 -11.29
CA MET A 181 2.02 -23.73 -10.63
C MET A 181 0.90 -24.77 -10.57
N LYS A 182 -0.36 -24.33 -10.37
CA LYS A 182 -1.54 -25.22 -10.46
C LYS A 182 -1.67 -25.80 -11.87
N CYS A 183 -1.63 -24.96 -12.90
CA CYS A 183 -1.70 -25.38 -14.30
C CYS A 183 -0.61 -26.41 -14.65
N LEU A 184 0.66 -26.14 -14.29
CA LEU A 184 1.78 -27.05 -14.56
C LEU A 184 1.64 -28.40 -13.84
N LYS A 185 1.10 -28.43 -12.62
CA LYS A 185 0.84 -29.68 -11.89
C LYS A 185 -0.26 -30.51 -12.56
N GLN A 186 -1.31 -29.88 -13.05
CA GLN A 186 -2.41 -30.53 -13.77
C GLN A 186 -1.92 -31.13 -15.10
N THR A 187 -1.17 -30.38 -15.89
CA THR A 187 -0.60 -30.84 -17.16
C THR A 187 0.30 -32.05 -16.94
N ARG A 188 1.22 -32.03 -15.98
CA ARG A 188 2.11 -33.16 -15.65
C ARG A 188 1.35 -34.39 -15.16
N LYS A 189 0.21 -34.22 -14.46
CA LYS A 189 -0.62 -35.35 -14.05
C LYS A 189 -1.31 -36.00 -15.24
N ALA A 190 -1.90 -35.19 -16.13
CA ALA A 190 -2.53 -35.67 -17.36
C ALA A 190 -1.54 -36.42 -18.26
N GLU A 191 -0.32 -35.93 -18.46
CA GLU A 191 0.74 -36.61 -19.24
C GLU A 191 1.12 -37.96 -18.64
N ARG A 192 1.19 -38.10 -17.31
CA ARG A 192 1.48 -39.38 -16.65
C ARG A 192 0.34 -40.38 -16.77
N GLU A 193 -0.92 -39.92 -16.74
CA GLU A 193 -2.08 -40.78 -16.91
C GLU A 193 -2.25 -41.31 -18.36
N VAL A 194 -1.76 -40.55 -19.34
CA VAL A 194 -1.74 -40.96 -20.76
C VAL A 194 -0.61 -41.94 -21.06
N GLN A 195 0.47 -41.97 -20.27
CA GLN A 195 1.64 -42.85 -20.47
C GLN A 195 1.55 -44.14 -19.64
N ALA A 196 0.54 -44.32 -18.82
CA ALA A 196 0.30 -45.51 -17.99
C ALA A 196 -0.77 -46.42 -18.60
#